data_b42de9cb33872fe5d5946bd2abf3bc86
#
_entry.id   b42de9cb33872fe5d5946bd2abf3bc86
#
_cell.length_a   1.000
_cell.length_b   1.000
_cell.length_c   1.000
_cell.angle_alpha   90.00
_cell.angle_beta   90.00
_cell.angle_gamma   90.00
#
_symmetry.space_group_name_H-M   'P 1'
#
loop_
_entity.id
_entity.type
_entity.pdbx_description
1 polymer ?
#
loop_
_entity_poly.entity_id
_entity_poly.type
_entity_poly.pdbx_seq_one_letter_code
_entity_poly.pdbx_strand_id
1 'polypeptide(L)'
;MKKIINKFKHNKTLYILIIILLITFILGCLFIAFLSDENKQLILTNLNNFIDTIKNNKQNNLNTLYRSLSNNIIINTLVWIIGISIIGIPIIILILGIKSFVLGFTLVSFIYNFKLKGILWGIIYIITHIINI
;
A
#
# COMPACT_ATOMS: atom_id res chain seq x y z
N MET A 1 6.43 -26.88 -8.11
CA MET A 1 5.59 -26.52 -6.96
C MET A 1 6.11 -27.06 -5.63
N LYS A 2 6.33 -28.36 -5.43
CA LYS A 2 6.85 -28.91 -4.14
C LYS A 2 8.19 -28.34 -3.67
N LYS A 3 9.12 -27.98 -4.55
CA LYS A 3 10.42 -27.37 -4.19
C LYS A 3 10.30 -25.95 -3.61
N ILE A 4 9.32 -25.17 -4.08
CA ILE A 4 9.06 -23.81 -3.58
C ILE A 4 8.44 -23.90 -2.17
N ILE A 5 7.49 -24.81 -1.98
CA ILE A 5 6.83 -25.02 -0.68
C ILE A 5 7.84 -25.50 0.38
N ASN A 6 8.78 -26.38 0.03
CA ASN A 6 9.82 -26.81 0.96
C ASN A 6 10.83 -25.70 1.32
N LYS A 7 11.12 -24.79 0.40
CA LYS A 7 11.99 -23.64 0.66
C LYS A 7 11.34 -22.61 1.59
N PHE A 8 10.01 -22.47 1.49
CA PHE A 8 9.23 -21.63 2.43
C PHE A 8 9.15 -22.22 3.83
N LYS A 9 9.09 -23.54 3.96
CA LYS A 9 9.02 -24.23 5.26
C LYS A 9 10.29 -24.07 6.10
N HIS A 10 11.43 -23.75 5.46
CA HIS A 10 12.70 -23.54 6.15
C HIS A 10 12.87 -22.14 6.75
N ASN A 11 12.09 -21.15 6.29
CA ASN A 11 12.17 -19.75 6.76
C ASN A 11 10.91 -19.36 7.54
N LYS A 12 10.82 -19.79 8.81
CA LYS A 12 9.71 -19.44 9.71
C LYS A 12 9.43 -17.93 9.77
N THR A 13 10.48 -17.12 9.71
CA THR A 13 10.40 -15.65 9.74
C THR A 13 9.67 -15.08 8.53
N LEU A 14 9.97 -15.59 7.32
CA LEU A 14 9.27 -15.18 6.10
C LEU A 14 7.79 -15.55 6.13
N TYR A 15 7.48 -16.74 6.65
CA TYR A 15 6.10 -17.20 6.77
C TYR A 15 5.27 -16.31 7.72
N ILE A 16 5.85 -15.98 8.88
CA ILE A 16 5.22 -15.08 9.86
C ILE A 16 5.01 -13.69 9.24
N LEU A 17 5.98 -13.17 8.51
CA LEU A 17 5.89 -11.86 7.85
C LEU A 17 4.77 -11.84 6.80
N ILE A 18 4.66 -12.86 5.97
CA ILE A 18 3.58 -12.98 4.98
C ILE A 18 2.21 -13.04 5.66
N ILE A 19 2.08 -13.79 6.75
CA ILE A 19 0.82 -13.85 7.50
C ILE A 19 0.45 -12.48 8.06
N ILE A 20 1.39 -11.76 8.65
CA ILE A 20 1.17 -10.41 9.19
C ILE A 20 0.70 -9.47 8.07
N LEU A 21 1.35 -9.50 6.91
CA LEU A 21 0.97 -8.69 5.77
C LEU A 21 -0.44 -9.01 5.27
N LEU A 22 -0.80 -10.28 5.19
CA LEU A 22 -2.15 -10.69 4.79
C LEU A 22 -3.21 -10.24 5.80
N ILE A 23 -2.94 -10.40 7.09
CA ILE A 23 -3.87 -9.96 8.15
C ILE A 23 -4.06 -8.44 8.10
N THR A 24 -2.99 -7.67 8.00
CA THR A 24 -3.07 -6.20 7.93
C THR A 24 -3.75 -5.72 6.66
N PHE A 25 -3.56 -6.41 5.54
CA PHE A 25 -4.28 -6.14 4.30
C PHE A 25 -5.79 -6.36 4.43
N ILE A 26 -6.19 -7.50 5.00
CA ILE A 26 -7.61 -7.83 5.25
C ILE A 26 -8.24 -6.82 6.21
N LEU A 27 -7.52 -6.43 7.26
CA LEU A 27 -7.98 -5.40 8.19
C LEU A 27 -8.19 -4.05 7.48
N GLY A 28 -7.29 -3.67 6.57
CA GLY A 28 -7.45 -2.49 5.74
C GLY A 28 -8.70 -2.53 4.86
N CYS A 29 -8.97 -3.68 4.26
CA CYS A 29 -10.18 -3.90 3.46
C CYS A 29 -11.47 -3.82 4.31
N LEU A 30 -11.47 -4.45 5.49
CA LEU A 30 -12.62 -4.46 6.38
C LEU A 30 -12.88 -3.11 7.04
N PHE A 31 -11.84 -2.30 7.24
CA PHE A 31 -11.96 -0.99 7.89
C PHE A 31 -12.99 -0.10 7.18
N ILE A 32 -13.05 -0.13 5.86
CA ILE A 32 -14.04 0.64 5.07
C ILE A 32 -15.46 0.15 5.34
N ALA A 33 -15.65 -1.16 5.55
CA ALA A 33 -16.98 -1.70 5.85
C ALA A 33 -17.54 -1.18 7.19
N PHE A 34 -16.64 -0.89 8.14
CA PHE A 34 -17.00 -0.36 9.46
C PHE A 34 -17.09 1.19 9.51
N LEU A 35 -16.69 1.88 8.45
CA LEU A 35 -16.80 3.33 8.40
C LEU A 35 -18.27 3.75 8.28
N SER A 36 -18.61 4.84 8.99
CA SER A 36 -19.92 5.50 8.82
C SER A 36 -20.07 6.07 7.40
N ASP A 37 -21.30 6.22 6.94
CA ASP A 37 -21.59 6.72 5.59
C ASP A 37 -21.07 8.14 5.36
N GLU A 38 -21.03 8.97 6.39
CA GLU A 38 -20.43 10.32 6.33
C GLU A 38 -18.92 10.25 6.03
N ASN A 39 -18.21 9.38 6.72
CA ASN A 39 -16.76 9.19 6.50
C ASN A 39 -16.46 8.57 5.13
N LYS A 40 -17.32 7.69 4.63
CA LYS A 40 -17.23 7.18 3.26
C LYS A 40 -17.38 8.30 2.23
N GLN A 41 -18.35 9.20 2.40
CA GLN A 41 -18.54 10.36 1.52
C GLN A 41 -17.33 11.30 1.55
N LEU A 42 -16.73 11.51 2.71
CA LEU A 42 -15.55 12.34 2.87
C LEU A 42 -14.34 11.75 2.12
N ILE A 43 -14.17 10.43 2.17
CA ILE A 43 -13.16 9.72 1.38
C ILE A 43 -13.43 9.87 -0.12
N LEU A 44 -14.69 9.75 -0.55
CA LEU A 44 -15.10 9.91 -1.94
C LEU A 44 -14.77 11.31 -2.46
N THR A 45 -15.08 12.34 -1.67
CA THR A 45 -14.78 13.73 -2.02
C THR A 45 -13.28 13.95 -2.16
N ASN A 46 -12.49 13.45 -1.23
CA ASN A 46 -11.03 13.57 -1.28
C ASN A 46 -10.41 12.82 -2.46
N LEU A 47 -10.93 11.63 -2.80
CA LEU A 47 -10.48 10.88 -3.98
C LEU A 47 -10.82 11.62 -5.28
N ASN A 48 -12.01 12.18 -5.40
CA ASN A 48 -12.40 12.94 -6.58
C ASN A 48 -11.54 14.20 -6.72
N ASN A 49 -11.31 14.94 -5.65
CA ASN A 49 -10.42 16.11 -5.65
C ASN A 49 -8.99 15.73 -6.04
N PHE A 50 -8.49 14.60 -5.58
CA PHE A 50 -7.18 14.09 -5.94
C PHE A 50 -7.07 13.76 -7.44
N ILE A 51 -8.08 13.08 -7.99
CA ILE A 51 -8.16 12.76 -9.42
C ILE A 51 -8.25 14.02 -10.27
N ASP A 52 -9.06 15.00 -9.86
CA ASP A 52 -9.19 16.26 -10.57
C ASP A 52 -7.89 17.08 -10.53
N THR A 53 -7.19 17.04 -9.41
CA THR A 53 -5.85 17.65 -9.29
C THR A 53 -4.86 17.00 -10.24
N ILE A 54 -4.87 15.68 -10.38
CA ILE A 54 -4.00 14.96 -11.34
C ILE A 54 -4.36 15.32 -12.79
N LYS A 55 -5.66 15.39 -13.11
CA LYS A 55 -6.12 15.73 -14.46
C LYS A 55 -5.76 17.15 -14.85
N ASN A 56 -5.87 18.11 -13.92
CA ASN A 56 -5.61 19.52 -14.17
C ASN A 56 -4.13 19.88 -14.16
N ASN A 57 -3.29 19.09 -13.46
CA ASN A 57 -1.84 19.32 -13.33
C ASN A 57 -1.01 18.58 -14.39
N LYS A 58 -1.48 18.48 -15.62
CA LYS A 58 -0.71 17.89 -16.73
C LYS A 58 0.66 18.53 -16.97
N GLN A 59 0.90 19.74 -16.48
CA GLN A 59 2.18 20.48 -16.71
C GLN A 59 3.25 20.22 -15.63
N ASN A 60 2.91 19.64 -14.47
CA ASN A 60 3.87 19.43 -13.36
C ASN A 60 4.16 17.95 -13.05
N ASN A 61 3.88 17.05 -13.98
CA ASN A 61 4.11 15.61 -13.79
C ASN A 61 5.57 15.27 -13.46
N LEU A 62 6.54 15.99 -14.01
CA LEU A 62 7.96 15.77 -13.73
C LEU A 62 8.32 16.14 -12.27
N ASN A 63 7.82 17.26 -11.77
CA ASN A 63 8.06 17.66 -10.38
C ASN A 63 7.38 16.74 -9.38
N THR A 64 6.18 16.25 -9.70
CA THR A 64 5.47 15.28 -8.88
C THR A 64 6.17 13.93 -8.88
N LEU A 65 6.65 13.46 -10.03
CA LEU A 65 7.45 12.25 -10.16
C LEU A 65 8.77 12.36 -9.38
N TYR A 66 9.49 13.48 -9.54
CA TYR A 66 10.73 13.71 -8.81
C TYR A 66 10.52 13.71 -7.30
N ARG A 67 9.48 14.37 -6.82
CA ARG A 67 9.13 14.43 -5.40
C ARG A 67 8.73 13.06 -4.85
N SER A 68 7.95 12.28 -5.60
CA SER A 68 7.56 10.93 -5.24
C SER A 68 8.76 9.97 -5.21
N LEU A 69 9.63 10.04 -6.21
CA LEU A 69 10.85 9.26 -6.27
C LEU A 69 11.80 9.60 -5.11
N SER A 70 12.01 10.89 -4.86
CA SER A 70 12.86 11.36 -3.76
C SER A 70 12.36 10.86 -2.40
N ASN A 71 11.06 10.99 -2.12
CA ASN A 71 10.47 10.50 -0.89
C ASN A 71 10.60 8.98 -0.74
N ASN A 72 10.36 8.22 -1.81
CA ASN A 72 10.49 6.76 -1.78
C ASN A 72 11.95 6.33 -1.56
N ILE A 73 12.91 6.99 -2.20
CA ILE A 73 14.34 6.70 -2.00
C ILE A 73 14.74 6.99 -0.56
N ILE A 74 14.32 8.11 0.02
CA ILE A 74 14.63 8.47 1.40
C ILE A 74 14.06 7.44 2.37
N ILE A 75 12.79 7.07 2.21
CA ILE A 75 12.13 6.09 3.07
C ILE A 75 12.80 4.72 2.95
N ASN A 76 13.09 4.26 1.73
CA ASN A 76 13.74 2.98 1.50
C ASN A 76 15.17 2.96 2.07
N THR A 77 15.91 4.06 1.95
CA THR A 77 17.25 4.20 2.53
C THR A 77 17.19 4.18 4.06
N LEU A 78 16.23 4.88 4.67
CA LEU A 78 16.01 4.84 6.11
C LEU A 78 15.66 3.43 6.59
N VAL A 79 14.76 2.73 5.90
CA VAL A 79 14.40 1.35 6.21
C VAL A 79 15.62 0.43 6.11
N TRP A 80 16.49 0.66 5.12
CA TRP A 80 17.72 -0.11 4.95
C TRP A 80 18.70 0.13 6.09
N ILE A 81 18.94 1.39 6.49
CA ILE A 81 19.80 1.75 7.61
C ILE A 81 19.27 1.17 8.94
N ILE A 82 17.97 1.31 9.18
CA ILE A 82 17.30 0.76 10.38
C ILE A 82 17.36 -0.77 10.37
N GLY A 83 17.28 -1.40 9.20
CA GLY A 83 17.31 -2.86 9.03
C GLY A 83 18.63 -3.51 9.44
N ILE A 84 19.73 -2.76 9.45
CA ILE A 84 21.05 -3.23 9.94
C ILE A 84 21.05 -3.38 11.47
N SER A 85 20.16 -2.67 12.16
CA SER A 85 20.03 -2.73 13.62
C SER A 85 19.10 -3.89 14.04
N ILE A 86 19.43 -4.55 15.15
CA ILE A 86 18.58 -5.60 15.75
C ILE A 86 17.18 -5.06 16.09
N ILE A 87 17.09 -3.79 16.47
CA ILE A 87 15.82 -3.09 16.75
C ILE A 87 15.05 -2.78 15.45
N GLY A 88 15.73 -2.79 14.31
CA GLY A 88 15.12 -2.49 13.01
C GLY A 88 14.11 -3.51 12.54
N ILE A 89 14.25 -4.77 12.92
CA ILE A 89 13.35 -5.85 12.47
C ILE A 89 11.89 -5.58 12.85
N PRO A 90 11.53 -5.30 14.12
CA PRO A 90 10.16 -4.99 14.50
C PRO A 90 9.65 -3.70 13.84
N ILE A 91 10.50 -2.69 13.66
CA ILE A 91 10.13 -1.43 13.01
C ILE A 91 9.79 -1.67 11.53
N ILE A 92 10.58 -2.48 10.83
CA ILE A 92 10.33 -2.83 9.43
C ILE A 92 9.01 -3.57 9.29
N ILE A 93 8.73 -4.53 10.16
CA ILE A 93 7.46 -5.28 10.16
C ILE A 93 6.28 -4.31 10.36
N LEU A 94 6.43 -3.33 11.25
CA LEU A 94 5.39 -2.34 11.51
C LEU A 94 5.16 -1.44 10.30
N ILE A 95 6.22 -0.93 9.66
CA ILE A 95 6.13 -0.11 8.45
C ILE A 95 5.48 -0.89 7.31
N LEU A 96 5.87 -2.14 7.10
CA LEU A 96 5.29 -3.01 6.08
C LEU A 96 3.81 -3.31 6.38
N GLY A 97 3.47 -3.52 7.66
CA GLY A 97 2.08 -3.72 8.07
C GLY A 97 1.20 -2.51 7.78
N ILE A 98 1.67 -1.30 8.09
CA ILE A 98 0.97 -0.05 7.76
C ILE A 98 0.81 0.11 6.25
N LYS A 99 1.87 -0.13 5.48
CA LYS A 99 1.79 -0.08 4.01
C LYS A 99 0.75 -1.07 3.45
N SER A 100 0.72 -2.28 3.98
CA SER A 100 -0.22 -3.32 3.57
C SER A 100 -1.67 -2.94 3.94
N PHE A 101 -1.88 -2.37 5.13
CA PHE A 101 -3.18 -1.85 5.56
C PHE A 101 -3.69 -0.74 4.63
N VAL A 102 -2.85 0.27 4.35
CA VAL A 102 -3.18 1.38 3.45
C VAL A 102 -3.50 0.86 2.04
N LEU A 103 -2.78 -0.16 1.57
CA LEU A 103 -3.02 -0.79 0.28
C LEU A 103 -4.43 -1.41 0.21
N GLY A 104 -4.79 -2.22 1.22
CA GLY A 104 -6.12 -2.83 1.32
C GLY A 104 -7.23 -1.78 1.41
N PHE A 105 -7.04 -0.77 2.25
CA PHE A 105 -7.97 0.35 2.40
C PHE A 105 -8.18 1.11 1.08
N THR A 106 -7.10 1.49 0.41
CA THR A 106 -7.17 2.24 -0.85
C THR A 106 -7.85 1.43 -1.96
N LEU A 107 -7.56 0.13 -2.03
CA LEU A 107 -8.14 -0.76 -3.04
C LEU A 107 -9.66 -0.84 -2.90
N VAL A 108 -10.16 -1.06 -1.69
CA VAL A 108 -11.61 -1.13 -1.43
C VAL A 108 -12.25 0.24 -1.63
N SER A 109 -11.57 1.34 -1.28
CA SER A 109 -12.06 2.70 -1.56
C SER A 109 -12.26 2.95 -3.06
N PHE A 110 -11.32 2.51 -3.90
CA PHE A 110 -11.48 2.61 -5.35
C PHE A 110 -12.63 1.74 -5.89
N ILE A 111 -12.77 0.52 -5.39
CA ILE A 111 -13.86 -0.38 -5.81
C ILE A 111 -15.21 0.21 -5.40
N TYR A 112 -15.31 0.75 -4.18
CA TYR A 112 -16.54 1.34 -3.67
C TYR A 112 -16.96 2.57 -4.48
N ASN A 113 -16.00 3.40 -4.89
CA ASN A 113 -16.24 4.64 -5.62
C ASN A 113 -16.51 4.42 -7.12
N PHE A 114 -15.71 3.60 -7.78
CA PHE A 114 -15.70 3.48 -9.24
C PHE A 114 -16.27 2.14 -9.74
N LYS A 115 -16.76 1.26 -8.86
CA LYS A 115 -17.28 -0.07 -9.21
C LYS A 115 -16.28 -0.85 -10.09
N LEU A 116 -16.70 -1.30 -11.27
CA LEU A 116 -15.85 -2.09 -12.18
C LEU A 116 -14.61 -1.32 -12.68
N LYS A 117 -14.73 -0.02 -12.91
CA LYS A 117 -13.57 0.81 -13.27
C LYS A 117 -12.57 0.95 -12.11
N GLY A 118 -13.06 0.90 -10.87
CA GLY A 118 -12.23 0.94 -9.67
C GLY A 118 -11.31 -0.28 -9.54
N ILE A 119 -11.72 -1.44 -10.04
CA ILE A 119 -10.88 -2.64 -10.05
C ILE A 119 -9.65 -2.44 -10.93
N LEU A 120 -9.81 -1.87 -12.13
CA LEU A 120 -8.70 -1.58 -13.03
C LEU A 120 -7.71 -0.58 -12.40
N TRP A 121 -8.21 0.51 -11.85
CA TRP A 121 -7.39 1.50 -11.15
C TRP A 121 -6.71 0.92 -9.90
N GLY A 122 -7.42 0.05 -9.16
CA GLY A 122 -6.88 -0.65 -8.02
C GLY A 122 -5.73 -1.58 -8.40
N ILE A 123 -5.85 -2.33 -9.50
CA ILE A 123 -4.78 -3.21 -10.00
C ILE A 123 -3.56 -2.40 -10.41
N ILE A 124 -3.72 -1.30 -11.14
CA ILE A 124 -2.63 -0.40 -11.53
C ILE A 124 -1.93 0.15 -10.28
N TYR A 125 -2.71 0.56 -9.27
CA TYR A 125 -2.18 1.06 -8.01
C TYR A 125 -1.36 0.00 -7.26
N ILE A 126 -1.85 -1.25 -7.18
CA ILE A 126 -1.14 -2.37 -6.56
C ILE A 126 0.18 -2.63 -7.29
N ILE A 127 0.17 -2.70 -8.62
CA ILE A 127 1.37 -2.94 -9.41
C ILE A 127 2.40 -1.84 -9.14
N THR A 128 1.99 -0.58 -9.18
CA THR A 128 2.85 0.56 -8.89
C THR A 128 3.41 0.51 -7.47
N HIS A 129 2.60 0.08 -6.51
CA HIS A 129 3.01 0.00 -5.10
C HIS A 129 3.99 -1.16 -4.85
N ILE A 130 3.78 -2.30 -5.51
CA ILE A 130 4.70 -3.45 -5.45
C ILE A 130 6.06 -3.10 -6.06
N ILE A 131 6.08 -2.35 -7.16
CA ILE A 131 7.34 -1.89 -7.78
C ILE A 131 8.10 -0.92 -6.86
N ASN A 132 7.39 -0.14 -6.06
CA ASN A 132 7.97 0.84 -5.12
C ASN A 132 8.29 0.25 -3.72
N ILE A 133 8.01 -1.00 -3.50
CA ILE A 133 8.45 -1.72 -2.30
C ILE A 133 9.83 -2.34 -2.54
#